data_dad84169544fc4011acbedc7a7b877f5
#
_entry.id   dad84169544fc4011acbedc7a7b877f5
#
_cell.length_a   1.000
_cell.length_b   1.000
_cell.length_c   1.000
_cell.angle_alpha   90.00
_cell.angle_beta   90.00
_cell.angle_gamma   90.00
#
_symmetry.space_group_name_H-M   'P 1'
#
loop_
_entity.id
_entity.type
_entity.pdbx_description
1 polymer ?
#
loop_
_entity_poly.entity_id
_entity_poly.type
_entity_poly.pdbx_seq_one_letter_code
_entity_poly.pdbx_strand_id
1 'polypeptide(L)'
;RRPLTWSADDFETGTAGRRIADAAEAENFRHQVRAIGQWLGHTQQVDAEWRRAASSTDTVIPATRAQLGDLAGRLRDVTEAWGRECLQDREDRPGASRLPIRVILRAFPTGPVRP
;
A
#
# COMPACT_ATOMS: atom_id res chain seq x y z
N ARG A 1 5.34 6.53 -12.06
CA ARG A 1 6.33 6.21 -11.03
C ARG A 1 6.01 4.84 -10.44
N ARG A 2 6.97 3.96 -10.44
CA ARG A 2 6.79 2.63 -9.86
C ARG A 2 6.72 2.73 -8.34
N PRO A 3 5.80 1.99 -7.70
CA PRO A 3 5.83 1.90 -6.24
C PRO A 3 7.14 1.27 -5.77
N LEU A 4 7.64 1.77 -4.65
CA LEU A 4 8.80 1.16 -4.01
C LEU A 4 8.35 -0.13 -3.32
N THR A 5 8.86 -1.26 -3.80
CA THR A 5 8.57 -2.57 -3.23
C THR A 5 9.86 -3.22 -2.78
N TRP A 6 9.92 -3.59 -1.51
CA TRP A 6 11.06 -4.30 -0.94
C TRP A 6 10.64 -4.98 0.36
N SER A 7 11.43 -5.91 0.83
CA SER A 7 11.23 -6.54 2.14
C SER A 7 12.56 -6.64 2.87
N ALA A 8 12.51 -6.93 4.17
CA ALA A 8 13.72 -7.11 4.97
C ALA A 8 14.60 -8.26 4.46
N ASP A 9 14.01 -9.23 3.78
CA ASP A 9 14.73 -10.38 3.25
C ASP A 9 15.43 -10.10 1.91
N ASP A 10 15.19 -8.97 1.29
CA ASP A 10 15.92 -8.52 0.11
C ASP A 10 17.36 -8.09 0.46
N PHE A 11 17.65 -7.92 1.75
CA PHE A 11 18.98 -7.57 2.26
C PHE A 11 19.65 -8.81 2.84
N GLU A 12 20.98 -8.81 2.82
CA GLU A 12 21.74 -9.89 3.44
C GLU A 12 21.34 -10.03 4.91
N THR A 13 21.30 -11.30 5.38
CA THR A 13 20.98 -11.61 6.77
C THR A 13 22.08 -11.18 7.74
N GLY A 14 23.19 -10.59 7.25
CA GLY A 14 24.17 -9.93 8.08
C GLY A 14 23.53 -8.87 8.95
N THR A 15 23.98 -8.74 10.18
CA THR A 15 23.33 -7.93 11.19
C THR A 15 23.12 -6.47 10.80
N ALA A 16 24.10 -5.87 10.08
CA ALA A 16 24.02 -4.47 9.68
C ALA A 16 22.96 -4.25 8.60
N GLY A 17 22.94 -5.07 7.55
CA GLY A 17 21.94 -4.97 6.47
C GLY A 17 20.53 -5.22 6.98
N ARG A 18 20.35 -6.21 7.86
CA ARG A 18 19.05 -6.51 8.47
C ARG A 18 18.55 -5.36 9.33
N ARG A 19 19.41 -4.75 10.13
CA ARG A 19 19.03 -3.59 10.95
C ARG A 19 18.59 -2.40 10.10
N ILE A 20 19.30 -2.14 9.00
CA ILE A 20 18.93 -1.06 8.08
C ILE A 20 17.56 -1.34 7.47
N ALA A 21 17.31 -2.57 7.01
CA ALA A 21 16.03 -2.97 6.44
C ALA A 21 14.89 -2.85 7.46
N ASP A 22 15.11 -3.32 8.69
CA ASP A 22 14.11 -3.26 9.74
C ASP A 22 13.81 -1.80 10.15
N ALA A 23 14.83 -0.94 10.21
CA ALA A 23 14.65 0.47 10.52
C ALA A 23 13.86 1.19 9.42
N ALA A 24 14.15 0.90 8.17
CA ALA A 24 13.43 1.47 7.03
C ALA A 24 11.97 1.01 7.00
N GLU A 25 11.72 -0.27 7.29
CA GLU A 25 10.35 -0.80 7.36
C GLU A 25 9.56 -0.14 8.50
N ALA A 26 10.16 0.04 9.67
CA ALA A 26 9.53 0.71 10.80
C ALA A 26 9.19 2.16 10.47
N GLU A 27 10.09 2.89 9.79
CA GLU A 27 9.85 4.26 9.37
C GLU A 27 8.73 4.34 8.34
N ASN A 28 8.71 3.43 7.38
CA ASN A 28 7.67 3.33 6.37
C ASN A 28 6.29 3.08 7.03
N PHE A 29 6.24 2.20 8.01
CA PHE A 29 5.02 1.93 8.78
C PHE A 29 4.53 3.19 9.49
N ARG A 30 5.41 3.90 10.19
CA ARG A 30 5.05 5.15 10.89
C ARG A 30 4.50 6.18 9.91
N HIS A 31 5.13 6.30 8.74
CA HIS A 31 4.67 7.21 7.68
C HIS A 31 3.26 6.86 7.20
N GLN A 32 2.99 5.58 6.99
CA GLN A 32 1.68 5.11 6.56
C GLN A 32 0.61 5.35 7.63
N VAL A 33 0.92 5.11 8.89
CA VAL A 33 0.00 5.37 10.02
C VAL A 33 -0.35 6.86 10.08
N ARG A 34 0.63 7.75 9.92
CA ARG A 34 0.38 9.19 9.88
C ARG A 34 -0.53 9.57 8.71
N ALA A 35 -0.30 9.02 7.53
CA ALA A 35 -1.11 9.31 6.35
C ALA A 35 -2.57 8.89 6.55
N ILE A 36 -2.80 7.69 7.11
CA ILE A 36 -4.13 7.20 7.42
C ILE A 36 -4.80 8.09 8.47
N GLY A 37 -4.06 8.47 9.52
CA GLY A 37 -4.57 9.36 10.57
C GLY A 37 -4.97 10.72 10.04
N GLN A 38 -4.19 11.30 9.14
CA GLN A 38 -4.51 12.55 8.48
C GLN A 38 -5.81 12.44 7.67
N TRP A 39 -5.96 11.38 6.90
CA TRP A 39 -7.19 11.13 6.15
C TRP A 39 -8.40 11.06 7.08
N LEU A 40 -8.33 10.26 8.14
CA LEU A 40 -9.42 10.11 9.10
C LEU A 40 -9.76 11.42 9.81
N GLY A 41 -8.75 12.26 10.08
CA GLY A 41 -8.94 13.55 10.72
C GLY A 41 -9.55 14.61 9.80
N HIS A 42 -9.53 14.41 8.49
CA HIS A 42 -9.99 15.40 7.50
C HIS A 42 -11.21 14.95 6.70
N THR A 43 -11.80 13.79 7.01
CA THR A 43 -12.92 13.25 6.22
C THR A 43 -14.11 14.18 6.15
N GLN A 44 -14.37 14.96 7.20
CA GLN A 44 -15.49 15.90 7.23
C GLN A 44 -15.30 17.11 6.31
N GLN A 45 -14.05 17.39 5.93
CA GLN A 45 -13.69 18.52 5.07
C GLN A 45 -13.67 18.14 3.59
N VAL A 46 -13.80 16.85 3.29
CA VAL A 46 -13.75 16.32 1.93
C VAL A 46 -15.17 16.19 1.40
N ASP A 47 -15.34 16.48 0.11
CA ASP A 47 -16.61 16.30 -0.60
C ASP A 47 -17.14 14.88 -0.37
N ALA A 48 -18.46 14.77 -0.18
CA ALA A 48 -19.14 13.50 0.08
C ALA A 48 -18.90 12.47 -1.01
N GLU A 49 -18.77 12.89 -2.27
CA GLU A 49 -18.47 11.97 -3.38
C GLU A 49 -17.10 11.33 -3.25
N TRP A 50 -16.09 12.12 -2.85
CA TRP A 50 -14.75 11.61 -2.60
C TRP A 50 -14.72 10.66 -1.39
N ARG A 51 -15.46 10.98 -0.33
CA ARG A 51 -15.55 10.09 0.83
C ARG A 51 -16.17 8.74 0.46
N ARG A 52 -17.21 8.75 -0.37
CA ARG A 52 -17.85 7.52 -0.81
C ARG A 52 -16.97 6.69 -1.74
N ALA A 53 -16.10 7.33 -2.51
CA ALA A 53 -15.17 6.66 -3.40
C ALA A 53 -14.00 6.01 -2.64
N ALA A 54 -13.63 6.52 -1.47
CA ALA A 54 -12.57 5.95 -0.65
C ALA A 54 -12.99 4.59 -0.10
N SER A 55 -12.02 3.69 0.08
CA SER A 55 -12.29 2.34 0.52
C SER A 55 -11.40 1.93 1.68
N SER A 56 -11.90 1.02 2.49
CA SER A 56 -11.13 0.36 3.54
C SER A 56 -11.56 -1.10 3.58
N THR A 57 -10.61 -2.01 3.54
CA THR A 57 -10.88 -3.44 3.55
C THR A 57 -9.98 -4.12 4.57
N ASP A 58 -10.60 -4.92 5.42
CA ASP A 58 -9.89 -5.74 6.40
C ASP A 58 -10.53 -7.12 6.40
N THR A 59 -9.75 -8.14 6.09
CA THR A 59 -10.25 -9.53 6.05
C THR A 59 -9.14 -10.49 6.46
N VAL A 60 -9.52 -11.64 6.99
CA VAL A 60 -8.60 -12.69 7.41
C VAL A 60 -8.99 -13.98 6.68
N ILE A 61 -8.06 -14.50 5.91
CA ILE A 61 -8.27 -15.70 5.09
C ILE A 61 -7.09 -16.65 5.34
N PRO A 62 -7.32 -17.91 5.73
CA PRO A 62 -6.24 -18.89 5.80
C PRO A 62 -5.60 -19.09 4.44
N ALA A 63 -4.29 -18.98 4.37
CA ALA A 63 -3.55 -19.08 3.12
C ALA A 63 -2.18 -19.70 3.33
N THR A 64 -1.64 -20.29 2.28
CA THR A 64 -0.26 -20.77 2.26
C THR A 64 0.70 -19.61 2.01
N ARG A 65 1.98 -19.86 2.28
CA ARG A 65 3.04 -18.89 1.97
C ARG A 65 3.05 -18.52 0.48
N ALA A 66 2.89 -19.52 -0.39
CA ALA A 66 2.85 -19.29 -1.83
C ALA A 66 1.66 -18.43 -2.26
N GLN A 67 0.50 -18.66 -1.64
CA GLN A 67 -0.69 -17.85 -1.91
C GLN A 67 -0.53 -16.42 -1.44
N LEU A 68 0.12 -16.20 -0.30
CA LEU A 68 0.41 -14.84 0.17
C LEU A 68 1.33 -14.10 -0.81
N GLY A 69 2.39 -14.75 -1.29
CA GLY A 69 3.27 -14.17 -2.30
C GLY A 69 2.55 -13.86 -3.60
N ASP A 70 1.66 -14.74 -4.03
CA ASP A 70 0.83 -14.53 -5.23
C ASP A 70 -0.09 -13.32 -5.06
N LEU A 71 -0.72 -13.17 -3.90
CA LEU A 71 -1.58 -12.01 -3.61
C LEU A 71 -0.78 -10.71 -3.71
N ALA A 72 0.40 -10.65 -3.13
CA ALA A 72 1.25 -9.46 -3.19
C ALA A 72 1.53 -9.04 -4.63
N GLY A 73 1.84 -10.00 -5.50
CA GLY A 73 2.06 -9.76 -6.91
C GLY A 73 0.81 -9.23 -7.63
N ARG A 74 -0.33 -9.84 -7.38
CA ARG A 74 -1.61 -9.42 -7.98
C ARG A 74 -2.01 -8.01 -7.56
N LEU A 75 -1.85 -7.68 -6.28
CA LEU A 75 -2.17 -6.34 -5.78
C LEU A 75 -1.28 -5.28 -6.42
N ARG A 76 0.02 -5.58 -6.55
CA ARG A 76 0.95 -4.68 -7.23
C ARG A 76 0.57 -4.48 -8.69
N ASP A 77 0.25 -5.55 -9.42
CA ASP A 77 -0.11 -5.49 -10.83
C ASP A 77 -1.38 -4.67 -11.06
N VAL A 78 -2.40 -4.87 -10.24
CA VAL A 78 -3.65 -4.11 -10.30
C VAL A 78 -3.38 -2.63 -10.06
N THR A 79 -2.58 -2.30 -9.04
CA THR A 79 -2.26 -0.91 -8.70
C THR A 79 -1.48 -0.22 -9.80
N GLU A 80 -0.49 -0.92 -10.39
CA GLU A 80 0.30 -0.37 -11.50
C GLU A 80 -0.56 -0.14 -12.75
N ALA A 81 -1.43 -1.10 -13.09
CA ALA A 81 -2.33 -0.95 -14.24
C ALA A 81 -3.30 0.22 -14.04
N TRP A 82 -3.89 0.31 -12.86
CA TRP A 82 -4.77 1.43 -12.52
C TRP A 82 -4.04 2.77 -12.59
N GLY A 83 -2.80 2.83 -12.09
CA GLY A 83 -1.99 4.04 -12.18
C GLY A 83 -1.75 4.50 -13.60
N ARG A 84 -1.46 3.56 -14.51
CA ARG A 84 -1.30 3.87 -15.94
C ARG A 84 -2.60 4.40 -16.56
N GLU A 85 -3.73 3.81 -16.21
CA GLU A 85 -5.04 4.27 -16.67
C GLU A 85 -5.33 5.69 -16.20
N CYS A 86 -5.00 6.01 -14.95
CA CYS A 86 -5.17 7.35 -14.39
C CYS A 86 -4.29 8.37 -15.11
N LEU A 87 -3.04 8.03 -15.42
CA LEU A 87 -2.15 8.91 -16.16
C LEU A 87 -2.65 9.16 -17.59
N GLN A 88 -3.16 8.14 -18.25
CA GLN A 88 -3.74 8.28 -19.58
C GLN A 88 -4.98 9.17 -19.56
N ASP A 89 -5.85 8.97 -18.57
CA ASP A 89 -7.04 9.79 -18.40
C ASP A 89 -6.69 11.26 -18.15
N ARG A 90 -5.59 11.52 -17.44
CA ARG A 90 -5.11 12.87 -17.22
C ARG A 90 -4.74 13.56 -18.53
N GLU A 91 -4.17 12.84 -19.47
CA GLU A 91 -3.87 13.35 -20.81
C GLU A 91 -5.15 13.55 -21.64
N ASP A 92 -6.08 12.61 -21.55
CA ASP A 92 -7.31 12.63 -22.34
C ASP A 92 -8.33 13.63 -21.80
N ARG A 93 -8.37 13.85 -20.50
CA ARG A 93 -9.32 14.75 -19.84
C ARG A 93 -8.63 15.65 -18.83
N PRO A 94 -7.77 16.59 -19.29
CA PRO A 94 -6.98 17.41 -18.37
C PRO A 94 -7.80 18.31 -17.45
N GLY A 95 -9.05 18.61 -17.82
CA GLY A 95 -9.94 19.43 -16.99
C GLY A 95 -10.71 18.70 -15.91
N ALA A 96 -10.60 17.36 -15.84
CA ALA A 96 -11.30 16.59 -14.80
C ALA A 96 -10.71 16.85 -13.41
N SER A 97 -11.57 16.86 -12.40
CA SER A 97 -11.14 17.05 -11.02
C SER A 97 -10.40 15.83 -10.50
N ARG A 98 -9.20 16.02 -9.95
CA ARG A 98 -8.35 14.96 -9.43
C ARG A 98 -7.74 15.35 -8.09
N LEU A 99 -7.60 14.39 -7.21
CA LEU A 99 -6.83 14.51 -5.98
C LEU A 99 -5.73 13.46 -5.96
N PRO A 100 -4.62 13.72 -5.29
CA PRO A 100 -3.63 12.66 -5.05
C PRO A 100 -4.27 11.54 -4.22
N ILE A 101 -4.15 10.31 -4.70
CA ILE A 101 -4.69 9.14 -4.02
C ILE A 101 -3.54 8.32 -3.45
N ARG A 102 -3.57 8.07 -2.15
CA ARG A 102 -2.62 7.18 -1.50
C ARG A 102 -3.23 5.79 -1.42
N VAL A 103 -2.50 4.81 -1.91
CA VAL A 103 -2.85 3.41 -1.82
C VAL A 103 -1.83 2.72 -0.93
N ILE A 104 -2.30 2.09 0.13
CA ILE A 104 -1.46 1.34 1.06
C ILE A 104 -1.94 -0.10 1.06
N LEU A 105 -1.07 -1.02 0.73
CA LEU A 105 -1.38 -2.43 0.65
C LEU A 105 -0.44 -3.20 1.59
N ARG A 106 -1.02 -3.90 2.56
CA ARG A 106 -0.30 -4.77 3.48
C ARG A 106 -1.07 -6.07 3.65
N ALA A 107 -0.39 -7.19 3.49
CA ALA A 107 -0.92 -8.51 3.77
C ALA A 107 0.14 -9.28 4.54
N PHE A 108 -0.23 -9.87 5.68
CA PHE A 108 0.75 -10.45 6.59
C PHE A 108 0.07 -11.51 7.48
N PRO A 109 0.83 -12.46 8.04
CA PRO A 109 0.27 -13.43 8.99
C PRO A 109 -0.21 -12.75 10.26
N THR A 110 -1.36 -13.19 10.80
CA THR A 110 -1.99 -12.59 11.98
C THR A 110 -1.69 -13.31 13.29
N GLY A 111 -0.88 -14.31 13.27
CA GLY A 111 -0.56 -15.09 14.49
C GLY A 111 0.87 -15.52 14.49
N PRO A 112 1.26 -16.35 15.48
CA PRO A 112 2.61 -16.89 15.50
C PRO A 112 2.87 -17.66 14.22
N VAL A 113 3.95 -17.32 13.53
CA VAL A 113 4.37 -18.05 12.34
C VAL A 113 5.06 -19.33 12.81
N ARG A 114 4.43 -20.48 12.56
CA ARG A 114 5.05 -21.79 12.84
C ARG A 114 5.83 -22.23 11.61
N PRO A 115 7.04 -22.76 11.83
CA PRO A 115 7.83 -23.29 10.73
C PRO A 115 7.15 -24.47 10.04
#